data_c4d0414f48014ae89cdca5b0c8ffcd9b
#
_entry.id   c4d0414f48014ae89cdca5b0c8ffcd9b
#
_cell.length_a   1.000
_cell.length_b   1.000
_cell.length_c   1.000
_cell.angle_alpha   90.00
_cell.angle_beta   90.00
_cell.angle_gamma   90.00
#
_symmetry.space_group_name_H-M   'P 1'
#
loop_
_entity.id
_entity.type
_entity.pdbx_description
1 polymer ?
#
loop_
_entity_poly.entity_id
_entity_poly.type
_entity_poly.pdbx_seq_one_letter_code
_entity_poly.pdbx_strand_id
1 'polypeptide(L)'
;MNQSAAPYVLTQGQARSHPGTSPTIKAGAADTGGLLMVSEGVLGPRTSGPPLHLHEDTDECWYVIEGRLLLQLGEDRHELGPGCFAWVPRQVPHTFANVSASPVRLLGMAVPGGIEELLAEQTAYFARLQGPPDLTELAAIGARHRSRLLGPPISVHAGAAANRP
;
A
#
# COMPACT_ATOMS: atom_id res chain seq x y z
N MET A 1 2.85 -8.71 -29.17
CA MET A 1 2.93 -7.23 -29.00
C MET A 1 1.87 -6.87 -27.95
N ASN A 2 2.32 -6.50 -26.74
CA ASN A 2 1.40 -6.03 -25.70
C ASN A 2 0.85 -4.67 -26.14
N GLN A 3 -0.41 -4.61 -26.49
CA GLN A 3 -1.08 -3.35 -26.75
C GLN A 3 -1.31 -2.66 -25.42
N SER A 4 -0.69 -1.50 -25.22
CA SER A 4 -1.08 -0.61 -24.11
C SER A 4 -2.53 -0.16 -24.30
N ALA A 5 -3.20 0.13 -23.19
CA ALA A 5 -4.57 0.67 -23.25
C ALA A 5 -4.63 1.98 -24.05
N ALA A 6 -5.82 2.27 -24.61
CA ALA A 6 -6.06 3.57 -25.21
C ALA A 6 -5.90 4.70 -24.17
N PRO A 7 -5.48 5.91 -24.58
CA PRO A 7 -5.35 7.04 -23.68
C PRO A 7 -6.66 7.32 -22.93
N TYR A 8 -6.53 7.66 -21.64
CA TYR A 8 -7.70 8.05 -20.82
C TYR A 8 -7.34 9.16 -19.82
N VAL A 9 -8.35 9.81 -19.29
CA VAL A 9 -8.25 10.79 -18.19
C VAL A 9 -9.18 10.34 -17.08
N LEU A 10 -8.70 10.37 -15.86
CA LEU A 10 -9.49 10.11 -14.66
C LEU A 10 -9.65 11.42 -13.87
N THR A 11 -10.87 11.73 -13.47
CA THR A 11 -11.12 12.84 -12.53
C THR A 11 -10.87 12.38 -11.09
N GLN A 12 -10.91 13.29 -10.15
CA GLN A 12 -10.67 13.01 -8.73
C GLN A 12 -11.55 11.84 -8.24
N GLY A 13 -10.95 10.91 -7.53
CA GLY A 13 -11.63 9.75 -6.96
C GLY A 13 -11.96 8.62 -7.94
N GLN A 14 -11.83 8.82 -9.25
CA GLN A 14 -12.10 7.76 -10.23
C GLN A 14 -11.01 6.68 -10.21
N ALA A 15 -11.46 5.42 -10.29
CA ALA A 15 -10.61 4.25 -10.51
C ALA A 15 -10.62 3.84 -11.97
N ARG A 16 -9.49 3.33 -12.48
CA ARG A 16 -9.37 2.71 -13.79
C ARG A 16 -9.83 1.26 -13.77
N SER A 17 -9.43 0.54 -12.75
CA SER A 17 -9.76 -0.88 -12.53
C SER A 17 -10.07 -1.13 -11.06
N HIS A 18 -10.64 -2.29 -10.75
CA HIS A 18 -10.95 -2.73 -9.38
C HIS A 18 -11.71 -1.64 -8.57
N PRO A 19 -12.90 -1.19 -9.03
CA PRO A 19 -13.64 -0.15 -8.32
C PRO A 19 -13.95 -0.59 -6.89
N GLY A 20 -13.76 0.33 -5.94
CA GLY A 20 -13.94 0.05 -4.50
C GLY A 20 -12.68 -0.47 -3.81
N THR A 21 -11.60 -0.76 -4.55
CA THR A 21 -10.30 -1.10 -3.94
C THR A 21 -9.71 0.11 -3.21
N SER A 22 -9.10 -0.15 -2.07
CA SER A 22 -8.28 0.82 -1.35
C SER A 22 -6.83 0.31 -1.31
N PRO A 23 -5.88 1.04 -1.91
CA PRO A 23 -5.99 2.34 -2.59
C PRO A 23 -6.73 2.30 -3.94
N THR A 24 -7.09 3.47 -4.47
CA THR A 24 -7.76 3.63 -5.77
C THR A 24 -6.78 3.41 -6.92
N ILE A 25 -6.99 2.41 -7.76
CA ILE A 25 -6.10 2.08 -8.89
C ILE A 25 -6.31 3.09 -10.03
N LYS A 26 -5.24 3.75 -10.44
CA LYS A 26 -5.21 4.75 -11.53
C LYS A 26 -4.74 4.16 -12.84
N ALA A 27 -3.81 3.21 -12.81
CA ALA A 27 -3.40 2.39 -13.93
C ALA A 27 -2.96 1.02 -13.39
N GLY A 28 -3.31 -0.04 -14.06
CA GLY A 28 -2.91 -1.41 -13.70
C GLY A 28 -2.07 -2.09 -14.77
N ALA A 29 -1.72 -3.35 -14.55
CA ALA A 29 -0.96 -4.18 -15.49
C ALA A 29 -1.62 -4.23 -16.88
N ALA A 30 -2.95 -4.31 -16.93
CA ALA A 30 -3.71 -4.34 -18.18
C ALA A 30 -3.56 -3.06 -19.02
N ASP A 31 -3.37 -1.90 -18.36
CA ASP A 31 -3.19 -0.61 -19.05
C ASP A 31 -1.76 -0.41 -19.54
N THR A 32 -0.78 -0.95 -18.78
CA THR A 32 0.65 -0.67 -18.95
C THR A 32 1.41 -1.82 -19.61
N GLY A 33 0.71 -2.87 -20.03
CA GLY A 33 1.37 -4.08 -20.55
C GLY A 33 2.18 -4.83 -19.49
N GLY A 34 1.77 -4.74 -18.22
CA GLY A 34 2.44 -5.38 -17.10
C GLY A 34 3.61 -4.58 -16.51
N LEU A 35 3.90 -3.38 -17.04
CA LEU A 35 5.10 -2.64 -16.66
C LEU A 35 4.98 -2.03 -15.26
N LEU A 36 3.84 -1.43 -14.94
CA LEU A 36 3.65 -0.80 -13.64
C LEU A 36 2.19 -0.74 -13.22
N MET A 37 1.96 -0.60 -11.92
CA MET A 37 0.68 -0.17 -11.33
C MET A 37 0.86 1.21 -10.73
N VAL A 38 -0.18 2.06 -10.83
CA VAL A 38 -0.27 3.37 -10.16
C VAL A 38 -1.55 3.42 -9.35
N SER A 39 -1.44 3.84 -8.11
CA SER A 39 -2.58 4.00 -7.20
C SER A 39 -2.53 5.31 -6.43
N GLU A 40 -3.68 5.75 -5.97
CA GLU A 40 -3.82 6.87 -5.03
C GLU A 40 -4.49 6.36 -3.75
N GLY A 41 -3.78 6.49 -2.64
CA GLY A 41 -4.24 6.07 -1.32
C GLY A 41 -4.50 7.25 -0.38
N VAL A 42 -5.50 7.08 0.47
CA VAL A 42 -5.75 7.98 1.61
C VAL A 42 -5.82 7.14 2.88
N LEU A 43 -4.91 7.40 3.81
CA LEU A 43 -4.98 6.84 5.16
C LEU A 43 -5.60 7.86 6.10
N GLY A 44 -6.70 7.49 6.74
CA GLY A 44 -7.33 8.30 7.78
C GLY A 44 -6.39 8.58 8.96
N PRO A 45 -6.75 9.50 9.86
CA PRO A 45 -6.00 9.74 11.09
C PRO A 45 -5.84 8.46 11.92
N ARG A 46 -4.66 8.26 12.53
CA ARG A 46 -4.37 7.14 13.42
C ARG A 46 -4.80 5.77 12.83
N THR A 47 -4.43 5.55 11.58
CA THR A 47 -4.75 4.33 10.84
C THR A 47 -3.48 3.53 10.59
N SER A 48 -3.47 2.27 11.04
CA SER A 48 -2.43 1.31 10.66
C SER A 48 -2.55 0.98 9.18
N GLY A 49 -1.41 0.82 8.52
CA GLY A 49 -1.33 0.27 7.18
C GLY A 49 -1.35 -1.28 7.19
N PRO A 50 -0.78 -1.90 6.16
CA PRO A 50 -0.68 -3.34 6.07
C PRO A 50 0.20 -3.90 7.20
N PRO A 51 0.06 -5.18 7.57
CA PRO A 51 1.04 -5.88 8.39
C PRO A 51 2.46 -5.78 7.80
N LEU A 52 3.50 -5.96 8.63
CA LEU A 52 4.88 -6.04 8.12
C LEU A 52 4.98 -7.18 7.12
N HIS A 53 5.41 -6.88 5.90
CA HIS A 53 5.45 -7.83 4.79
C HIS A 53 6.59 -7.51 3.82
N LEU A 54 6.80 -8.39 2.86
CA LEU A 54 7.65 -8.15 1.69
C LEU A 54 6.96 -8.69 0.43
N HIS A 55 7.34 -8.15 -0.72
CA HIS A 55 7.01 -8.71 -2.04
C HIS A 55 8.21 -9.44 -2.61
N GLU A 56 7.98 -10.63 -3.19
CA GLU A 56 9.08 -11.45 -3.71
C GLU A 56 9.62 -10.94 -5.04
N ASP A 57 8.79 -10.31 -5.86
CA ASP A 57 9.10 -9.93 -7.24
C ASP A 57 8.62 -8.52 -7.64
N THR A 58 8.08 -7.74 -6.70
CA THR A 58 7.55 -6.41 -6.96
C THR A 58 8.30 -5.37 -6.12
N ASP A 59 8.79 -4.33 -6.80
CA ASP A 59 9.31 -3.12 -6.15
C ASP A 59 8.17 -2.14 -5.96
N GLU A 60 8.13 -1.44 -4.83
CA GLU A 60 7.12 -0.41 -4.56
C GLU A 60 7.75 0.95 -4.31
N CYS A 61 7.00 1.99 -4.56
CA CYS A 61 7.37 3.31 -4.13
C CYS A 61 6.15 4.16 -3.78
N TRP A 62 6.38 5.14 -2.92
CA TRP A 62 5.36 6.11 -2.51
C TRP A 62 5.88 7.53 -2.59
N TYR A 63 5.02 8.40 -3.07
CA TYR A 63 5.19 9.84 -3.02
C TYR A 63 4.11 10.42 -2.10
N VAL A 64 4.51 11.16 -1.07
CA VAL A 64 3.59 11.80 -0.14
C VAL A 64 3.07 13.10 -0.77
N ILE A 65 1.77 13.15 -1.03
CA ILE A 65 1.09 14.34 -1.56
C ILE A 65 0.73 15.28 -0.42
N GLU A 66 0.17 14.72 0.68
CA GLU A 66 -0.35 15.47 1.82
C GLU A 66 -0.23 14.64 3.10
N GLY A 67 -0.06 15.32 4.24
CA GLY A 67 0.01 14.70 5.56
C GLY A 67 1.39 14.15 5.89
N ARG A 68 1.47 13.21 6.84
CA ARG A 68 2.72 12.58 7.31
C ARG A 68 2.56 11.06 7.39
N LEU A 69 3.38 10.35 6.67
CA LEU A 69 3.45 8.88 6.68
C LEU A 69 4.59 8.43 7.59
N LEU A 70 4.34 7.48 8.47
CA LEU A 70 5.40 6.71 9.14
C LEU A 70 5.64 5.45 8.31
N LEU A 71 6.83 5.32 7.74
CA LEU A 71 7.27 4.17 6.96
C LEU A 71 8.32 3.39 7.76
N GLN A 72 8.19 2.07 7.82
CA GLN A 72 9.21 1.17 8.34
C GLN A 72 9.81 0.37 7.17
N LEU A 73 11.14 0.38 7.07
CA LEU A 73 11.95 -0.39 6.12
C LEU A 73 12.93 -1.25 6.91
N GLY A 74 12.72 -2.56 6.91
CA GLY A 74 13.45 -3.44 7.82
C GLY A 74 13.20 -3.04 9.29
N GLU A 75 14.26 -2.64 9.99
CA GLU A 75 14.20 -2.15 11.37
C GLU A 75 14.10 -0.63 11.48
N ASP A 76 14.42 0.10 10.41
CA ASP A 76 14.46 1.55 10.39
C ASP A 76 13.08 2.17 10.19
N ARG A 77 12.83 3.31 10.84
CA ARG A 77 11.60 4.07 10.74
C ARG A 77 11.87 5.48 10.21
N HIS A 78 11.05 5.90 9.26
CA HIS A 78 11.15 7.17 8.58
C HIS A 78 9.82 7.92 8.62
N GLU A 79 9.83 9.17 9.04
CA GLU A 79 8.68 10.07 8.86
C GLU A 79 8.80 10.80 7.52
N LEU A 80 7.81 10.63 6.67
CA LEU A 80 7.74 11.21 5.33
C LEU A 80 6.64 12.28 5.28
N GLY A 81 7.02 13.52 5.00
CA GLY A 81 6.10 14.63 4.77
C GLY A 81 5.81 14.85 3.28
N PRO A 82 4.99 15.87 2.93
CA PRO A 82 4.70 16.21 1.55
C PRO A 82 5.97 16.46 0.73
N GLY A 83 6.00 15.91 -0.49
CA GLY A 83 7.15 15.96 -1.38
C GLY A 83 8.21 14.88 -1.14
N CYS A 84 8.10 14.09 -0.04
CA CYS A 84 9.00 12.97 0.19
C CYS A 84 8.65 11.79 -0.73
N PHE A 85 9.70 11.07 -1.12
CA PHE A 85 9.63 9.86 -1.93
C PHE A 85 10.34 8.71 -1.22
N ALA A 86 9.76 7.52 -1.25
CA ALA A 86 10.37 6.29 -0.76
C ALA A 86 10.40 5.25 -1.89
N TRP A 87 11.53 4.57 -2.05
CA TRP A 87 11.68 3.41 -2.90
C TRP A 87 11.93 2.17 -2.05
N VAL A 88 11.15 1.13 -2.25
CA VAL A 88 11.23 -0.14 -1.52
C VAL A 88 11.45 -1.26 -2.51
N PRO A 89 12.69 -1.75 -2.65
CA PRO A 89 12.97 -2.90 -3.50
C PRO A 89 12.22 -4.14 -3.02
N ARG A 90 11.92 -5.04 -3.96
CA ARG A 90 11.47 -6.40 -3.64
C ARG A 90 12.35 -7.06 -2.58
N GLN A 91 11.81 -7.99 -1.81
CA GLN A 91 12.48 -8.70 -0.72
C GLN A 91 12.80 -7.82 0.51
N VAL A 92 12.53 -6.52 0.50
CA VAL A 92 12.73 -5.65 1.66
C VAL A 92 11.48 -5.67 2.55
N PRO A 93 11.59 -6.10 3.83
CA PRO A 93 10.49 -6.02 4.78
C PRO A 93 10.04 -4.58 4.99
N HIS A 94 8.73 -4.32 4.87
CA HIS A 94 8.21 -2.97 5.04
C HIS A 94 6.76 -2.96 5.54
N THR A 95 6.39 -1.84 6.12
CA THR A 95 5.02 -1.47 6.50
C THR A 95 4.95 0.03 6.71
N PHE A 96 3.76 0.58 6.73
CA PHE A 96 3.56 2.00 6.98
C PHE A 96 2.30 2.25 7.84
N ALA A 97 2.19 3.45 8.39
CA ALA A 97 1.01 3.89 9.15
C ALA A 97 0.84 5.39 9.09
N ASN A 98 -0.36 5.86 9.31
CA ASN A 98 -0.63 7.25 9.67
C ASN A 98 -0.81 7.36 11.18
N VAL A 99 0.23 7.79 11.88
CA VAL A 99 0.20 8.00 13.33
C VAL A 99 -0.30 9.40 13.72
N SER A 100 -0.52 10.28 12.75
CA SER A 100 -0.93 11.66 12.96
C SER A 100 -2.43 11.81 13.18
N ALA A 101 -2.87 13.02 13.57
CA ALA A 101 -4.28 13.36 13.72
C ALA A 101 -4.95 13.86 12.42
N SER A 102 -4.20 13.95 11.32
CA SER A 102 -4.69 14.38 10.00
C SER A 102 -4.56 13.25 8.99
N PRO A 103 -5.36 13.22 7.91
CA PRO A 103 -5.20 12.21 6.87
C PRO A 103 -3.87 12.35 6.13
N VAL A 104 -3.43 11.24 5.53
CA VAL A 104 -2.28 11.18 4.63
C VAL A 104 -2.77 10.78 3.25
N ARG A 105 -2.31 11.48 2.22
CA ARG A 105 -2.58 11.18 0.82
C ARG A 105 -1.31 10.81 0.09
N LEU A 106 -1.32 9.69 -0.60
CA LEU A 106 -0.16 9.07 -1.23
C LEU A 106 -0.43 8.76 -2.70
N LEU A 107 0.58 8.95 -3.53
CA LEU A 107 0.69 8.24 -4.80
C LEU A 107 1.55 7.01 -4.58
N GLY A 108 1.02 5.84 -4.87
CA GLY A 108 1.73 4.57 -4.83
C GLY A 108 1.98 4.03 -6.23
N MET A 109 3.13 3.41 -6.44
CA MET A 109 3.47 2.72 -7.68
C MET A 109 4.12 1.38 -7.35
N ALA A 110 3.90 0.40 -8.23
CA ALA A 110 4.53 -0.92 -8.11
C ALA A 110 5.06 -1.39 -9.47
N VAL A 111 6.23 -2.02 -9.49
CA VAL A 111 6.94 -2.49 -10.68
C VAL A 111 7.45 -3.92 -10.44
N PRO A 112 7.05 -4.89 -11.29
CA PRO A 112 6.04 -4.81 -12.34
C PRO A 112 4.64 -4.53 -11.81
N GLY A 113 3.70 -4.23 -12.70
CA GLY A 113 2.27 -4.19 -12.39
C GLY A 113 1.72 -5.58 -12.09
N GLY A 114 0.54 -5.64 -11.46
CA GLY A 114 -0.13 -6.90 -11.06
C GLY A 114 -0.46 -6.97 -9.58
N ILE A 115 0.17 -6.14 -8.75
CA ILE A 115 -0.13 -6.08 -7.30
C ILE A 115 -1.57 -5.61 -7.02
N GLU A 116 -2.23 -4.98 -7.97
CA GLU A 116 -3.63 -4.57 -7.86
C GLU A 116 -4.57 -5.75 -7.59
N GLU A 117 -4.23 -6.95 -8.01
CA GLU A 117 -5.00 -8.16 -7.73
C GLU A 117 -4.92 -8.53 -6.23
N LEU A 118 -3.74 -8.42 -5.62
CA LEU A 118 -3.57 -8.56 -4.17
C LEU A 118 -4.41 -7.53 -3.42
N LEU A 119 -4.35 -6.26 -3.84
CA LEU A 119 -5.10 -5.16 -3.21
C LEU A 119 -6.61 -5.38 -3.32
N ALA A 120 -7.09 -5.86 -4.46
CA ALA A 120 -8.49 -6.19 -4.68
C ALA A 120 -8.95 -7.34 -3.77
N GLU A 121 -8.18 -8.42 -3.67
CA GLU A 121 -8.50 -9.57 -2.82
C GLU A 121 -8.49 -9.19 -1.34
N GLN A 122 -7.50 -8.40 -0.89
CA GLN A 122 -7.46 -7.87 0.47
C GLN A 122 -8.66 -6.96 0.76
N THR A 123 -9.03 -6.08 -0.18
CA THR A 123 -10.20 -5.22 -0.04
C THR A 123 -11.48 -6.05 0.13
N ALA A 124 -11.65 -7.09 -0.69
CA ALA A 124 -12.80 -7.99 -0.58
C ALA A 124 -12.80 -8.77 0.74
N TYR A 125 -11.62 -9.16 1.23
CA TYR A 125 -11.48 -9.78 2.55
C TYR A 125 -11.94 -8.84 3.65
N PHE A 126 -11.43 -7.61 3.72
CA PHE A 126 -11.79 -6.64 4.75
C PHE A 126 -13.24 -6.20 4.68
N ALA A 127 -13.84 -6.14 3.49
CA ALA A 127 -15.26 -5.77 3.32
C ALA A 127 -16.25 -6.77 3.96
N ARG A 128 -15.86 -8.04 4.09
CA ARG A 128 -16.70 -9.10 4.72
C ARG A 128 -16.36 -9.37 6.19
N LEU A 129 -15.34 -8.70 6.72
CA LEU A 129 -14.82 -8.98 8.05
C LEU A 129 -15.76 -8.45 9.13
N GLN A 130 -16.08 -9.29 10.12
CA GLN A 130 -16.92 -8.95 11.28
C GLN A 130 -16.14 -9.06 12.61
N GLY A 131 -14.84 -8.76 12.59
CA GLY A 131 -14.00 -8.86 13.78
C GLY A 131 -12.55 -8.49 13.46
N PRO A 132 -11.60 -8.82 14.32
CA PRO A 132 -10.20 -8.60 14.04
C PRO A 132 -9.75 -9.46 12.84
N PRO A 133 -8.79 -8.98 12.03
CA PRO A 133 -8.26 -9.75 10.91
C PRO A 133 -7.62 -11.07 11.35
N ASP A 134 -7.87 -12.14 10.58
CA ASP A 134 -7.15 -13.39 10.70
C ASP A 134 -5.83 -13.29 9.91
N LEU A 135 -4.71 -13.28 10.63
CA LEU A 135 -3.39 -13.19 10.03
C LEU A 135 -3.04 -14.42 9.19
N THR A 136 -3.62 -15.60 9.48
CA THR A 136 -3.41 -16.80 8.68
C THR A 136 -4.07 -16.65 7.31
N GLU A 137 -5.30 -16.13 7.26
CA GLU A 137 -6.00 -15.88 6.00
C GLU A 137 -5.30 -14.76 5.20
N LEU A 138 -4.88 -13.67 5.86
CA LEU A 138 -4.10 -12.62 5.21
C LEU A 138 -2.77 -13.12 4.65
N ALA A 139 -2.06 -14.00 5.37
CA ALA A 139 -0.84 -14.62 4.89
C ALA A 139 -1.11 -15.52 3.66
N ALA A 140 -2.22 -16.26 3.66
CA ALA A 140 -2.61 -17.11 2.53
C ALA A 140 -3.00 -16.27 1.30
N ILE A 141 -3.67 -15.12 1.49
CA ILE A 141 -3.94 -14.15 0.42
C ILE A 141 -2.60 -13.65 -0.14
N GLY A 142 -1.71 -13.16 0.72
CA GLY A 142 -0.39 -12.67 0.30
C GLY A 142 0.40 -13.70 -0.50
N ALA A 143 0.45 -14.94 -0.04
CA ALA A 143 1.21 -16.01 -0.68
C ALA A 143 0.74 -16.30 -2.12
N ARG A 144 -0.55 -16.17 -2.43
CA ARG A 144 -1.06 -16.30 -3.81
C ARG A 144 -0.52 -15.23 -4.75
N HIS A 145 -0.14 -14.09 -4.22
CA HIS A 145 0.37 -12.93 -4.94
C HIS A 145 1.86 -12.66 -4.65
N ARG A 146 2.62 -13.69 -4.26
CA ARG A 146 4.06 -13.59 -4.00
C ARG A 146 4.42 -12.50 -3.00
N SER A 147 3.56 -12.32 -1.99
CA SER A 147 3.76 -11.45 -0.84
C SER A 147 3.83 -12.30 0.43
N ARG A 148 4.77 -12.00 1.32
CA ARG A 148 4.98 -12.73 2.58
C ARG A 148 4.71 -11.84 3.76
N LEU A 149 3.79 -12.29 4.63
CA LEU A 149 3.53 -11.66 5.91
C LEU A 149 4.64 -12.01 6.89
N LEU A 150 5.21 -11.03 7.57
CA LEU A 150 6.36 -11.19 8.48
C LEU A 150 6.05 -10.79 9.92
N GLY A 151 5.03 -9.94 10.14
CA GLY A 151 4.70 -9.47 11.47
C GLY A 151 3.46 -8.59 11.49
N PRO A 152 3.09 -8.05 12.67
CA PRO A 152 1.93 -7.17 12.81
C PRO A 152 2.15 -5.81 12.12
N PRO A 153 1.08 -5.05 11.86
CA PRO A 153 1.17 -3.66 11.41
C PRO A 153 1.75 -2.76 12.50
N ILE A 154 2.19 -1.55 12.13
CA ILE A 154 2.55 -0.52 13.10
C ILE A 154 1.33 -0.18 13.95
N SER A 155 1.48 -0.26 15.29
CA SER A 155 0.42 0.14 16.22
C SER A 155 0.25 1.65 16.22
N VAL A 156 -0.98 2.12 16.03
CA VAL A 156 -1.34 3.55 16.05
C VAL A 156 -2.09 3.95 17.33
N HIS A 157 -2.35 2.99 18.22
CA HIS A 157 -2.98 3.27 19.52
C HIS A 157 -1.96 3.88 20.49
N ALA A 158 -2.37 4.95 21.13
CA ALA A 158 -1.57 5.81 21.98
C ALA A 158 -0.71 5.05 22.99
N GLY A 159 0.55 5.09 22.75
CA GLY A 159 1.64 4.75 23.64
C GLY A 159 2.86 5.34 22.99
N ALA A 160 3.00 6.66 23.06
CA ALA A 160 4.24 7.33 22.76
C ALA A 160 5.31 6.77 23.74
N ALA A 161 5.88 5.64 23.37
CA ALA A 161 7.15 5.24 23.95
C ALA A 161 8.21 6.14 23.33
N ALA A 162 8.57 7.12 24.14
CA ALA A 162 9.62 8.07 23.99
C ALA A 162 10.77 7.63 23.07
N ASN A 163 11.10 8.52 22.13
CA ASN A 163 12.48 8.80 21.77
C ASN A 163 13.34 8.74 23.03
N ARG A 164 14.27 7.83 23.10
CA ARG A 164 15.47 7.99 23.92
C ARG A 164 16.60 8.45 23.02
N PRO A 165 17.34 9.46 23.48
CA PRO A 165 18.42 10.12 22.74
C PRO A 165 19.56 9.17 22.41
#